data_fe32ebfa014f3e63e309c7ff193431ee
#
_entry.id   fe32ebfa014f3e63e309c7ff193431ee
#
_cell.length_a   1.000
_cell.length_b   1.000
_cell.length_c   1.000
_cell.angle_alpha   90.00
_cell.angle_beta   90.00
_cell.angle_gamma   90.00
#
_symmetry.space_group_name_H-M   'P 1'
#
loop_
_entity.id
_entity.type
_entity.pdbx_description
1 polymer ?
#
loop_
_entity_poly.entity_id
_entity_poly.type
_entity_poly.pdbx_seq_one_letter_code
_entity_poly.pdbx_strand_id
1 'polypeptide(L)'
;MSTYSTRLKIELIGSGEQSNAWGNTTNNNFDQVFEQSIAGVYSKNLGSASSPYTLTTGNGPQTQANNEARQAAIVFTGHSSDFIIQFPAVEKLYFLRNASASNKITARLGSSGNTFVLNPSRNVFLTTDGTNWFELQTQGSDWLTKTTTYTAFAGDKIFANTTGGAFTITLPASPSVGDEVRFLDLANTFDTNNLTVGRNSEKIDGATSDLTVATEGAAFALVYSGSTYGWKLLEK
;
A
#
# COMPACT_ATOMS: atom_id res chain seq x y z
N MET A 1 20.83 -22.59 -27.15
CA MET A 1 20.63 -22.21 -25.73
C MET A 1 19.40 -21.33 -25.67
N SER A 2 18.40 -21.73 -24.88
CA SER A 2 17.17 -20.97 -24.76
C SER A 2 17.44 -19.55 -24.24
N THR A 3 16.71 -18.58 -24.76
CA THR A 3 16.69 -17.20 -24.29
C THR A 3 15.39 -16.92 -23.54
N TYR A 4 15.28 -15.75 -22.90
CA TYR A 4 14.11 -15.44 -22.08
C TYR A 4 13.61 -14.03 -22.38
N SER A 5 12.28 -13.84 -22.39
CA SER A 5 11.69 -12.52 -22.54
C SER A 5 12.06 -11.61 -21.35
N THR A 6 12.14 -10.30 -21.60
CA THR A 6 12.65 -9.34 -20.61
C THR A 6 11.72 -9.21 -19.41
N ARG A 7 10.40 -9.12 -19.61
CA ARG A 7 9.41 -8.81 -18.56
C ARG A 7 8.98 -10.04 -17.77
N LEU A 8 8.42 -11.04 -18.46
CA LEU A 8 7.83 -12.21 -17.83
C LEU A 8 8.77 -13.40 -17.73
N LYS A 9 9.98 -13.30 -18.33
CA LYS A 9 10.96 -14.38 -18.36
C LYS A 9 10.45 -15.67 -19.01
N ILE A 10 9.61 -15.50 -20.04
CA ILE A 10 9.11 -16.60 -20.88
C ILE A 10 10.32 -17.26 -21.57
N GLU A 11 10.39 -18.57 -21.55
CA GLU A 11 11.41 -19.30 -22.29
C GLU A 11 11.12 -19.23 -23.80
N LEU A 12 12.06 -18.65 -24.54
CA LEU A 12 11.98 -18.50 -25.99
C LEU A 12 12.81 -19.61 -26.65
N ILE A 13 12.12 -20.53 -27.32
CA ILE A 13 12.73 -21.68 -27.98
C ILE A 13 13.36 -21.20 -29.28
N GLY A 14 14.67 -21.43 -29.43
CA GLY A 14 15.38 -21.17 -30.71
C GLY A 14 14.98 -22.15 -31.80
N SER A 15 15.14 -21.74 -33.07
CA SER A 15 14.91 -22.60 -34.23
C SER A 15 15.81 -23.85 -34.15
N GLY A 16 15.20 -25.03 -34.23
CA GLY A 16 15.90 -26.31 -34.15
C GLY A 16 16.26 -26.79 -32.74
N GLU A 17 15.97 -25.97 -31.70
CA GLU A 17 16.14 -26.38 -30.30
C GLU A 17 14.94 -27.23 -29.83
N GLN A 18 15.18 -28.01 -28.77
CA GLN A 18 14.17 -28.80 -28.05
C GLN A 18 13.36 -29.76 -28.90
N SER A 19 13.99 -30.42 -29.88
CA SER A 19 13.37 -31.51 -30.66
C SER A 19 12.73 -32.53 -29.71
N ASN A 20 11.44 -32.82 -29.92
CA ASN A 20 10.58 -33.69 -29.09
C ASN A 20 10.26 -33.13 -27.66
N ALA A 21 10.73 -31.94 -27.27
CA ALA A 21 10.47 -31.35 -25.97
C ALA A 21 9.77 -29.98 -26.05
N TRP A 22 9.71 -29.35 -27.21
CA TRP A 22 9.16 -27.98 -27.38
C TRP A 22 7.72 -27.84 -26.88
N GLY A 23 6.89 -28.90 -27.05
CA GLY A 23 5.51 -28.91 -26.57
C GLY A 23 5.43 -28.79 -25.04
N ASN A 24 6.31 -29.49 -24.32
CA ASN A 24 6.38 -29.36 -22.85
C ASN A 24 6.84 -27.99 -22.42
N THR A 25 7.85 -27.42 -23.06
CA THR A 25 8.32 -26.04 -22.76
C THR A 25 7.23 -25.02 -23.03
N THR A 26 6.49 -25.16 -24.13
CA THR A 26 5.37 -24.28 -24.47
C THR A 26 4.25 -24.38 -23.41
N ASN A 27 3.84 -25.60 -23.07
CA ASN A 27 2.81 -25.84 -22.06
C ASN A 27 3.23 -25.30 -20.69
N ASN A 28 4.48 -25.51 -20.27
CA ASN A 28 5.01 -24.98 -19.02
C ASN A 28 5.07 -23.45 -19.04
N ASN A 29 5.36 -22.81 -20.16
CA ASN A 29 5.28 -21.36 -20.28
C ASN A 29 3.84 -20.87 -20.09
N PHE A 30 2.84 -21.56 -20.66
CA PHE A 30 1.44 -21.20 -20.44
C PHE A 30 1.04 -21.39 -18.98
N ASP A 31 1.27 -22.57 -18.42
CA ASP A 31 0.86 -22.93 -17.06
C ASP A 31 1.58 -22.11 -15.97
N GLN A 32 2.91 -22.04 -16.04
CA GLN A 32 3.71 -21.47 -14.96
C GLN A 32 4.17 -20.03 -15.19
N VAL A 33 4.15 -19.52 -16.41
CA VAL A 33 4.57 -18.15 -16.68
C VAL A 33 3.38 -17.24 -16.94
N PHE A 34 2.57 -17.56 -17.94
CA PHE A 34 1.43 -16.71 -18.28
C PHE A 34 0.36 -16.75 -17.18
N GLU A 35 -0.03 -17.94 -16.73
CA GLU A 35 -1.07 -18.07 -15.70
C GLU A 35 -0.68 -17.39 -14.39
N GLN A 36 0.55 -17.58 -13.90
CA GLN A 36 1.04 -16.85 -12.72
C GLN A 36 1.04 -15.34 -12.92
N SER A 37 1.36 -14.87 -14.13
CA SER A 37 1.44 -13.43 -14.43
C SER A 37 0.08 -12.75 -14.53
N ILE A 38 -0.97 -13.51 -14.85
CA ILE A 38 -2.33 -13.02 -15.10
C ILE A 38 -3.25 -13.31 -13.92
N ALA A 39 -3.18 -14.51 -13.36
CA ALA A 39 -4.09 -15.03 -12.33
C ALA A 39 -3.39 -15.42 -11.02
N GLY A 40 -2.05 -15.41 -10.97
CA GLY A 40 -1.31 -15.84 -9.79
C GLY A 40 -1.52 -14.92 -8.60
N VAL A 41 -1.82 -15.52 -7.45
CA VAL A 41 -1.91 -14.82 -6.15
C VAL A 41 -0.88 -15.44 -5.21
N TYR A 42 0.03 -14.63 -4.70
CA TYR A 42 1.07 -15.07 -3.77
C TYR A 42 1.01 -14.32 -2.45
N SER A 43 1.01 -15.06 -1.35
CA SER A 43 1.09 -14.48 0.00
C SER A 43 2.52 -14.58 0.52
N LYS A 44 3.17 -13.43 0.70
CA LYS A 44 4.51 -13.32 1.25
C LYS A 44 4.46 -13.00 2.74
N ASN A 45 4.91 -13.96 3.56
CA ASN A 45 5.15 -13.71 4.97
C ASN A 45 6.53 -13.06 5.16
N LEU A 46 6.55 -11.86 5.75
CA LEU A 46 7.74 -11.05 5.98
C LEU A 46 8.29 -11.16 7.42
N GLY A 47 7.63 -11.95 8.29
CA GLY A 47 7.98 -12.01 9.71
C GLY A 47 9.41 -12.47 10.02
N SER A 48 10.03 -13.25 9.13
CA SER A 48 11.42 -13.67 9.23
C SER A 48 12.35 -13.04 8.18
N ALA A 49 11.82 -12.16 7.34
CA ALA A 49 12.59 -11.49 6.29
C ALA A 49 13.30 -10.24 6.82
N SER A 50 14.41 -9.85 6.20
CA SER A 50 15.10 -8.59 6.47
C SER A 50 14.61 -7.51 5.51
N SER A 51 14.45 -6.27 6.00
CA SER A 51 14.16 -5.10 5.17
C SER A 51 15.48 -4.41 4.76
N PRO A 52 15.71 -4.08 3.50
CA PRO A 52 14.84 -4.32 2.34
C PRO A 52 14.84 -5.78 1.88
N TYR A 53 13.68 -6.28 1.46
CA TYR A 53 13.50 -7.59 0.86
C TYR A 53 13.37 -7.49 -0.66
N THR A 54 14.14 -8.27 -1.39
CA THR A 54 14.04 -8.33 -2.87
C THR A 54 13.16 -9.50 -3.28
N LEU A 55 12.09 -9.24 -4.03
CA LEU A 55 11.24 -10.28 -4.57
C LEU A 55 12.04 -11.17 -5.53
N THR A 56 11.87 -12.48 -5.39
CA THR A 56 12.55 -13.45 -6.26
C THR A 56 12.09 -13.32 -7.71
N THR A 57 13.03 -13.49 -8.63
CA THR A 57 12.80 -13.56 -10.07
C THR A 57 13.57 -14.72 -10.66
N GLY A 58 12.95 -15.52 -11.50
CA GLY A 58 13.58 -16.67 -12.17
C GLY A 58 13.22 -16.70 -13.66
N ASN A 59 14.10 -17.30 -14.44
CA ASN A 59 13.91 -17.52 -15.89
C ASN A 59 13.03 -18.74 -16.11
N GLY A 60 12.14 -18.67 -17.10
CA GLY A 60 11.28 -19.77 -17.51
C GLY A 60 10.27 -20.21 -16.44
N PRO A 61 9.72 -21.41 -16.59
CA PRO A 61 8.80 -22.01 -15.62
C PRO A 61 9.45 -22.17 -14.24
N GLN A 62 8.82 -21.63 -13.21
CA GLN A 62 9.30 -21.66 -11.82
C GLN A 62 8.13 -21.70 -10.84
N THR A 63 8.35 -22.23 -9.65
CA THR A 63 7.36 -22.16 -8.57
C THR A 63 7.09 -20.71 -8.17
N GLN A 64 5.95 -20.43 -7.56
CA GLN A 64 5.60 -19.09 -7.09
C GLN A 64 6.66 -18.51 -6.14
N ALA A 65 7.20 -19.32 -5.24
CA ALA A 65 8.23 -18.87 -4.29
C ALA A 65 9.57 -18.49 -4.96
N ASN A 66 9.90 -19.13 -6.09
CA ASN A 66 11.11 -18.81 -6.87
C ASN A 66 10.87 -17.66 -7.87
N ASN A 67 9.63 -17.18 -7.98
CA ASN A 67 9.24 -16.12 -8.90
C ASN A 67 8.11 -15.25 -8.32
N GLU A 68 8.35 -14.72 -7.13
CA GLU A 68 7.39 -13.88 -6.39
C GLU A 68 6.96 -12.67 -7.22
N ALA A 69 7.94 -12.01 -7.86
CA ALA A 69 7.68 -10.80 -8.66
C ALA A 69 6.88 -11.05 -9.94
N ARG A 70 6.72 -12.33 -10.37
CA ARG A 70 5.90 -12.67 -11.55
C ARG A 70 4.41 -12.60 -11.25
N GLN A 71 4.00 -12.86 -10.01
CA GLN A 71 2.60 -12.99 -9.64
C GLN A 71 1.79 -11.74 -9.98
N ALA A 72 0.53 -11.94 -10.40
CA ALA A 72 -0.39 -10.84 -10.68
C ALA A 72 -0.77 -10.09 -9.40
N ALA A 73 -0.97 -10.84 -8.32
CA ALA A 73 -1.30 -10.29 -7.01
C ALA A 73 -0.31 -10.77 -5.94
N ILE A 74 0.13 -9.85 -5.08
CA ILE A 74 1.02 -10.17 -3.96
C ILE A 74 0.41 -9.60 -2.68
N VAL A 75 0.23 -10.48 -1.69
CA VAL A 75 -0.26 -10.14 -0.36
C VAL A 75 0.91 -10.20 0.62
N PHE A 76 1.23 -9.09 1.27
CA PHE A 76 2.29 -9.02 2.28
C PHE A 76 1.72 -9.16 3.68
N THR A 77 2.28 -10.08 4.47
CA THR A 77 1.83 -10.43 5.82
C THR A 77 3.01 -10.51 6.79
N GLY A 78 2.73 -10.55 8.09
CA GLY A 78 3.67 -10.96 9.14
C GLY A 78 4.74 -9.95 9.54
N HIS A 79 4.83 -8.76 8.93
CA HIS A 79 5.81 -7.76 9.34
C HIS A 79 5.33 -6.96 10.56
N SER A 80 6.24 -6.74 11.50
CA SER A 80 6.00 -6.05 12.77
C SER A 80 6.54 -4.61 12.79
N SER A 81 7.13 -4.14 11.69
CA SER A 81 7.63 -2.79 11.47
C SER A 81 7.42 -2.38 10.02
N ASP A 82 7.62 -1.10 9.70
CA ASP A 82 7.64 -0.62 8.32
C ASP A 82 8.67 -1.40 7.49
N PHE A 83 8.31 -1.74 6.26
CA PHE A 83 9.09 -2.67 5.45
C PHE A 83 9.32 -2.17 4.02
N ILE A 84 10.52 -2.38 3.49
CA ILE A 84 10.84 -2.05 2.10
C ILE A 84 10.86 -3.33 1.28
N ILE A 85 10.08 -3.35 0.19
CA ILE A 85 10.08 -4.42 -0.81
C ILE A 85 10.68 -3.91 -2.10
N GLN A 86 11.70 -4.60 -2.59
CA GLN A 86 12.31 -4.30 -3.89
C GLN A 86 11.67 -5.15 -4.99
N PHE A 87 11.11 -4.46 -5.97
CA PHE A 87 10.54 -5.03 -7.18
C PHE A 87 11.54 -4.96 -8.33
N PRO A 88 11.49 -5.86 -9.31
CA PRO A 88 12.28 -5.71 -10.51
C PRO A 88 11.90 -4.42 -11.26
N ALA A 89 12.92 -3.73 -11.77
CA ALA A 89 12.75 -2.50 -12.56
C ALA A 89 12.37 -2.84 -14.02
N VAL A 90 11.16 -3.38 -14.20
CA VAL A 90 10.58 -3.78 -15.50
C VAL A 90 9.12 -3.37 -15.57
N GLU A 91 8.63 -3.14 -16.77
CA GLU A 91 7.21 -2.83 -17.00
C GLU A 91 6.32 -3.99 -16.56
N LYS A 92 5.40 -3.74 -15.63
CA LYS A 92 4.47 -4.74 -15.15
C LYS A 92 3.30 -4.12 -14.38
N LEU A 93 2.16 -4.79 -14.46
CA LEU A 93 0.98 -4.53 -13.63
C LEU A 93 1.00 -5.42 -12.38
N TYR A 94 0.69 -4.86 -11.23
CA TYR A 94 0.56 -5.54 -9.95
C TYR A 94 -0.73 -5.17 -9.24
N PHE A 95 -1.36 -6.16 -8.61
CA PHE A 95 -2.27 -5.93 -7.50
C PHE A 95 -1.51 -6.20 -6.20
N LEU A 96 -1.36 -5.20 -5.35
CA LEU A 96 -0.64 -5.32 -4.07
C LEU A 96 -1.60 -5.15 -2.90
N ARG A 97 -1.43 -6.00 -1.88
CA ARG A 97 -2.14 -5.89 -0.61
C ARG A 97 -1.15 -5.85 0.54
N ASN A 98 -1.25 -4.83 1.38
CA ASN A 98 -0.63 -4.80 2.71
C ASN A 98 -1.66 -5.31 3.74
N ALA A 99 -1.46 -6.51 4.27
CA ALA A 99 -2.36 -7.12 5.25
C ALA A 99 -1.99 -6.78 6.71
N SER A 100 -0.94 -5.97 6.94
CA SER A 100 -0.65 -5.43 8.28
C SER A 100 -1.71 -4.42 8.70
N ALA A 101 -2.07 -4.43 9.97
CA ALA A 101 -3.01 -3.46 10.54
C ALA A 101 -2.35 -2.12 10.92
N SER A 102 -1.01 -2.06 11.04
CA SER A 102 -0.31 -0.91 11.63
C SER A 102 0.96 -0.47 10.90
N ASN A 103 1.56 -1.33 10.08
CA ASN A 103 2.85 -1.04 9.46
C ASN A 103 2.72 -0.87 7.95
N LYS A 104 3.42 0.09 7.37
CA LYS A 104 3.41 0.34 5.93
C LYS A 104 4.43 -0.51 5.18
N ILE A 105 4.20 -0.66 3.90
CA ILE A 105 5.16 -1.20 2.94
C ILE A 105 5.58 -0.11 1.97
N THR A 106 6.87 0.01 1.75
CA THR A 106 7.44 0.84 0.71
C THR A 106 7.86 -0.06 -0.46
N ALA A 107 7.08 -0.07 -1.53
CA ALA A 107 7.44 -0.72 -2.78
C ALA A 107 8.47 0.13 -3.51
N ARG A 108 9.64 -0.43 -3.85
CA ARG A 108 10.75 0.26 -4.50
C ARG A 108 11.17 -0.49 -5.75
N LEU A 109 11.41 0.22 -6.86
CA LEU A 109 11.95 -0.36 -8.09
C LEU A 109 13.46 -0.53 -8.00
N GLY A 110 13.94 -1.76 -8.15
CA GLY A 110 15.36 -2.09 -7.97
C GLY A 110 15.88 -1.75 -6.57
N SER A 111 17.16 -1.48 -6.46
CA SER A 111 17.85 -1.16 -5.19
C SER A 111 17.71 0.31 -4.76
N SER A 112 17.47 1.23 -5.71
CA SER A 112 17.50 2.68 -5.48
C SER A 112 16.46 3.46 -6.31
N GLY A 113 15.54 2.78 -7.01
CA GLY A 113 14.53 3.42 -7.86
C GLY A 113 13.38 4.05 -7.08
N ASN A 114 12.43 4.60 -7.83
CA ASN A 114 11.27 5.28 -7.27
C ASN A 114 10.44 4.36 -6.37
N THR A 115 9.78 4.97 -5.39
CA THR A 115 9.02 4.27 -4.35
C THR A 115 7.53 4.61 -4.41
N PHE A 116 6.71 3.65 -3.97
CA PHE A 116 5.30 3.82 -3.68
C PHE A 116 5.01 3.31 -2.26
N VAL A 117 4.27 4.08 -1.47
CA VAL A 117 3.92 3.70 -0.10
C VAL A 117 2.54 3.06 -0.07
N LEU A 118 2.50 1.80 0.35
CA LEU A 118 1.29 1.03 0.57
C LEU A 118 0.98 1.01 2.07
N ASN A 119 0.02 1.83 2.49
CA ASN A 119 -0.40 1.98 3.88
C ASN A 119 -0.99 0.67 4.44
N PRO A 120 -1.09 0.52 5.78
CA PRO A 120 -1.70 -0.64 6.41
C PRO A 120 -3.12 -0.91 5.92
N SER A 121 -3.48 -2.19 5.80
CA SER A 121 -4.80 -2.67 5.36
C SER A 121 -5.24 -2.20 3.97
N ARG A 122 -4.32 -1.71 3.13
CA ARG A 122 -4.62 -1.18 1.78
C ARG A 122 -4.39 -2.19 0.69
N ASN A 123 -5.24 -2.09 -0.33
CA ASN A 123 -5.10 -2.75 -1.62
C ASN A 123 -4.86 -1.68 -2.68
N VAL A 124 -4.05 -1.99 -3.67
CA VAL A 124 -3.77 -1.05 -4.76
C VAL A 124 -3.50 -1.79 -6.07
N PHE A 125 -3.99 -1.23 -7.18
CA PHE A 125 -3.52 -1.58 -8.52
C PHE A 125 -2.40 -0.63 -8.91
N LEU A 126 -1.22 -1.17 -9.17
CA LEU A 126 -0.05 -0.42 -9.61
C LEU A 126 0.44 -0.93 -10.94
N THR A 127 0.90 -0.02 -11.77
CA THR A 127 1.76 -0.37 -12.90
C THR A 127 3.09 0.36 -12.78
N THR A 128 4.11 -0.18 -13.43
CA THR A 128 5.44 0.43 -13.52
C THR A 128 5.95 0.38 -14.95
N ASP A 129 6.62 1.44 -15.36
CA ASP A 129 7.38 1.53 -16.61
C ASP A 129 8.83 1.06 -16.45
N GLY A 130 9.19 0.51 -15.28
CA GLY A 130 10.55 0.14 -14.89
C GLY A 130 11.31 1.27 -14.18
N THR A 131 10.79 2.49 -14.18
CA THR A 131 11.38 3.65 -13.53
C THR A 131 10.44 4.27 -12.49
N ASN A 132 9.16 4.38 -12.84
CA ASN A 132 8.14 5.02 -12.01
C ASN A 132 7.02 4.05 -11.68
N TRP A 133 6.32 4.34 -10.56
CA TRP A 133 5.07 3.72 -10.20
C TRP A 133 3.89 4.61 -10.62
N PHE A 134 2.84 3.97 -11.14
CA PHE A 134 1.58 4.64 -11.47
C PHE A 134 0.45 3.87 -10.78
N GLU A 135 -0.31 4.56 -9.95
CA GLU A 135 -1.52 3.99 -9.34
C GLU A 135 -2.66 4.04 -10.37
N LEU A 136 -3.27 2.89 -10.64
CA LEU A 136 -4.36 2.79 -11.62
C LEU A 136 -5.74 2.96 -10.99
N GLN A 137 -5.85 2.78 -9.69
CA GLN A 137 -7.09 2.94 -8.94
C GLN A 137 -6.79 3.34 -7.51
N THR A 138 -7.25 4.51 -7.11
CA THR A 138 -7.36 4.88 -5.71
C THR A 138 -8.64 4.26 -5.16
N GLN A 139 -8.54 3.17 -4.41
CA GLN A 139 -9.65 2.82 -3.53
C GLN A 139 -9.68 3.88 -2.42
N GLY A 140 -10.78 4.62 -2.34
CA GLY A 140 -11.06 5.39 -1.14
C GLY A 140 -10.96 4.42 0.06
N SER A 141 -10.27 4.81 1.12
CA SER A 141 -10.20 3.98 2.32
C SER A 141 -11.62 3.66 2.80
N ASP A 142 -11.84 2.42 3.20
CA ASP A 142 -13.05 2.07 3.95
C ASP A 142 -13.08 2.90 5.24
N TRP A 143 -14.29 3.15 5.74
CA TRP A 143 -14.44 3.81 7.01
C TRP A 143 -13.90 2.91 8.14
N LEU A 144 -13.00 3.46 8.96
CA LEU A 144 -12.37 2.77 10.08
C LEU A 144 -13.04 3.19 11.38
N THR A 145 -13.61 2.27 12.12
CA THR A 145 -14.13 2.60 13.48
C THR A 145 -12.98 2.61 14.49
N LYS A 146 -12.83 3.73 15.22
CA LYS A 146 -11.85 3.89 16.31
C LYS A 146 -12.56 4.26 17.60
N THR A 147 -12.15 3.59 18.68
CA THR A 147 -12.65 3.76 20.05
C THR A 147 -11.55 4.17 21.02
N THR A 148 -10.31 4.27 20.56
CA THR A 148 -9.11 4.61 21.34
C THR A 148 -8.13 5.40 20.48
N THR A 149 -7.07 5.93 21.10
CA THR A 149 -6.00 6.66 20.41
C THR A 149 -5.49 5.93 19.17
N TYR A 150 -5.36 6.67 18.07
CA TYR A 150 -4.97 6.18 16.77
C TYR A 150 -4.11 7.22 16.03
N THR A 151 -3.11 6.77 15.28
CA THR A 151 -2.41 7.63 14.32
C THR A 151 -2.95 7.38 12.93
N ALA A 152 -3.54 8.40 12.34
CA ALA A 152 -4.17 8.33 11.03
C ALA A 152 -3.13 8.30 9.90
N PHE A 153 -3.52 7.69 8.79
CA PHE A 153 -2.81 7.74 7.52
C PHE A 153 -3.55 8.64 6.53
N ALA A 154 -2.81 9.17 5.55
CA ALA A 154 -3.41 9.92 4.45
C ALA A 154 -4.49 9.09 3.74
N GLY A 155 -5.66 9.68 3.53
CA GLY A 155 -6.84 9.07 2.95
C GLY A 155 -7.73 8.30 3.92
N ASP A 156 -7.43 8.25 5.22
CA ASP A 156 -8.29 7.59 6.20
C ASP A 156 -9.63 8.32 6.34
N LYS A 157 -10.70 7.52 6.46
CA LYS A 157 -12.04 7.93 6.83
C LYS A 157 -12.38 7.27 8.17
N ILE A 158 -12.63 8.06 9.19
CA ILE A 158 -12.67 7.58 10.57
C ILE A 158 -14.03 7.83 11.21
N PHE A 159 -14.71 6.74 11.58
CA PHE A 159 -15.78 6.75 12.55
C PHE A 159 -15.16 6.78 13.94
N ALA A 160 -15.14 7.94 14.60
CA ALA A 160 -14.65 8.05 15.96
C ALA A 160 -15.80 7.83 16.94
N ASN A 161 -15.68 6.82 17.81
CA ASN A 161 -16.67 6.51 18.83
C ASN A 161 -16.09 6.82 20.21
N THR A 162 -16.50 7.93 20.80
CA THR A 162 -16.04 8.41 22.11
C THR A 162 -16.94 8.02 23.27
N THR A 163 -17.87 7.05 23.09
CA THR A 163 -18.75 6.56 24.16
C THR A 163 -17.97 6.09 25.40
N GLY A 164 -16.81 5.47 25.20
CA GLY A 164 -15.94 4.97 26.28
C GLY A 164 -15.02 6.02 26.91
N GLY A 165 -15.06 7.27 26.45
CA GLY A 165 -14.23 8.38 26.93
C GLY A 165 -13.56 9.14 25.81
N ALA A 166 -13.06 10.32 26.10
CA ALA A 166 -12.30 11.16 25.17
C ALA A 166 -10.97 10.48 24.77
N PHE A 167 -10.58 10.61 23.50
CA PHE A 167 -9.30 10.10 22.99
C PHE A 167 -8.74 10.98 21.86
N THR A 168 -7.50 10.69 21.45
CA THR A 168 -6.81 11.46 20.43
C THR A 168 -6.65 10.64 19.15
N ILE A 169 -6.97 11.25 18.00
CA ILE A 169 -6.53 10.77 16.69
C ILE A 169 -5.44 11.72 16.20
N THR A 170 -4.24 11.19 16.03
CA THR A 170 -3.07 11.97 15.59
C THR A 170 -3.00 11.95 14.07
N LEU A 171 -2.85 13.11 13.45
CA LEU A 171 -2.71 13.26 11.99
C LEU A 171 -1.42 12.63 11.47
N PRO A 172 -1.32 12.32 10.17
CA PRO A 172 -0.14 11.73 9.56
C PRO A 172 1.13 12.53 9.83
N ALA A 173 2.25 11.83 10.08
CA ALA A 173 3.57 12.44 10.11
C ALA A 173 4.06 12.71 8.68
N SER A 174 4.70 13.84 8.45
CA SER A 174 5.27 14.24 7.14
C SER A 174 4.25 14.13 5.99
N PRO A 175 3.11 14.82 6.07
CA PRO A 175 2.09 14.76 5.04
C PRO A 175 2.54 15.47 3.76
N SER A 176 1.98 15.04 2.63
CA SER A 176 2.12 15.69 1.32
C SER A 176 0.94 16.63 1.05
N VAL A 177 1.17 17.69 0.28
CA VAL A 177 0.08 18.60 -0.12
C VAL A 177 -1.02 17.82 -0.84
N GLY A 178 -2.27 17.98 -0.36
CA GLY A 178 -3.43 17.26 -0.85
C GLY A 178 -3.78 15.99 -0.05
N ASP A 179 -2.96 15.57 0.90
CA ASP A 179 -3.33 14.50 1.83
C ASP A 179 -4.57 14.89 2.62
N GLU A 180 -5.51 13.95 2.79
CA GLU A 180 -6.79 14.18 3.44
C GLU A 180 -7.05 13.14 4.53
N VAL A 181 -7.71 13.56 5.61
CA VAL A 181 -8.26 12.67 6.66
C VAL A 181 -9.68 13.13 6.97
N ARG A 182 -10.63 12.19 6.99
CA ARG A 182 -12.04 12.45 7.29
C ARG A 182 -12.44 11.88 8.63
N PHE A 183 -13.31 12.60 9.34
CA PHE A 183 -13.79 12.25 10.65
C PHE A 183 -15.32 12.34 10.70
N LEU A 184 -15.93 11.44 11.47
CA LEU A 184 -17.34 11.46 11.79
C LEU A 184 -17.55 10.98 13.23
N ASP A 185 -18.34 11.71 14.00
CA ASP A 185 -18.82 11.31 15.32
C ASP A 185 -19.82 10.15 15.18
N LEU A 186 -19.36 8.92 15.44
CA LEU A 186 -20.19 7.73 15.23
C LEU A 186 -21.37 7.63 16.20
N ALA A 187 -21.19 8.08 17.43
CA ALA A 187 -22.13 7.88 18.52
C ALA A 187 -22.81 9.16 18.99
N ASN A 188 -22.55 10.30 18.34
CA ASN A 188 -23.01 11.63 18.76
C ASN A 188 -22.61 11.95 20.20
N THR A 189 -21.34 11.73 20.54
CA THR A 189 -20.83 11.89 21.91
C THR A 189 -19.64 12.85 22.03
N PHE A 190 -19.28 13.59 20.99
CA PHE A 190 -18.15 14.52 21.05
C PHE A 190 -18.40 15.72 21.97
N ASP A 191 -19.65 16.09 22.25
CA ASP A 191 -20.03 17.11 23.21
C ASP A 191 -19.76 16.68 24.67
N THR A 192 -19.90 15.39 24.95
CA THR A 192 -19.70 14.81 26.28
C THR A 192 -18.26 14.32 26.48
N ASN A 193 -17.71 13.64 25.46
CA ASN A 193 -16.36 13.09 25.41
C ASN A 193 -15.66 13.59 24.15
N ASN A 194 -14.92 14.68 24.25
CA ASN A 194 -14.36 15.35 23.08
C ASN A 194 -13.39 14.46 22.32
N LEU A 195 -13.42 14.54 20.98
CA LEU A 195 -12.33 14.06 20.15
C LEU A 195 -11.22 15.10 20.08
N THR A 196 -9.98 14.70 20.34
CA THR A 196 -8.81 15.51 20.06
C THR A 196 -8.19 15.07 18.73
N VAL A 197 -7.96 16.00 17.81
CA VAL A 197 -7.17 15.76 16.60
C VAL A 197 -5.77 16.30 16.84
N GLY A 198 -4.82 15.37 17.05
CA GLY A 198 -3.41 15.67 17.30
C GLY A 198 -2.71 16.10 16.01
N ARG A 199 -2.04 17.23 16.02
CA ARG A 199 -1.42 17.87 14.85
C ARG A 199 -0.14 17.20 14.34
N ASN A 200 0.48 16.32 15.14
CA ASN A 200 1.72 15.60 14.81
C ASN A 200 2.85 16.51 14.28
N SER A 201 3.15 17.60 15.02
CA SER A 201 4.15 18.62 14.70
C SER A 201 3.79 19.59 13.56
N GLU A 202 2.81 19.29 12.73
CA GLU A 202 2.29 20.22 11.72
C GLU A 202 1.32 21.24 12.35
N LYS A 203 0.89 22.23 11.59
CA LYS A 203 -0.15 23.16 12.00
C LYS A 203 -1.54 22.64 11.66
N ILE A 204 -2.56 23.08 12.41
CA ILE A 204 -3.96 22.91 12.03
C ILE A 204 -4.55 24.33 11.92
N ASP A 205 -5.07 24.66 10.75
CA ASP A 205 -5.62 25.98 10.39
C ASP A 205 -4.68 27.16 10.72
N GLY A 206 -3.37 26.92 10.59
CA GLY A 206 -2.31 27.87 10.90
C GLY A 206 -1.87 27.90 12.37
N ALA A 207 -2.61 27.25 13.27
CA ALA A 207 -2.30 27.18 14.69
C ALA A 207 -1.34 26.02 15.02
N THR A 208 -0.55 26.21 16.09
CA THR A 208 0.38 25.19 16.62
C THR A 208 -0.20 24.42 17.81
N SER A 209 -1.53 24.35 17.91
CA SER A 209 -2.30 23.58 18.89
C SER A 209 -3.06 22.44 18.23
N ASP A 210 -3.35 21.39 19.00
CA ASP A 210 -4.25 20.33 18.58
C ASP A 210 -5.69 20.88 18.47
N LEU A 211 -6.50 20.25 17.63
CA LEU A 211 -7.90 20.61 17.44
C LEU A 211 -8.77 19.77 18.38
N THR A 212 -9.50 20.45 19.28
CA THR A 212 -10.54 19.79 20.09
C THR A 212 -11.89 19.91 19.40
N VAL A 213 -12.56 18.79 19.16
CA VAL A 213 -13.90 18.71 18.57
C VAL A 213 -14.88 18.34 19.68
N ALA A 214 -15.77 19.28 20.00
CA ALA A 214 -16.75 19.17 21.09
C ALA A 214 -18.19 19.36 20.59
N THR A 215 -18.44 19.12 19.30
CA THR A 215 -19.76 19.27 18.68
C THR A 215 -20.36 17.90 18.46
N GLU A 216 -21.54 17.64 19.01
CA GLU A 216 -22.34 16.45 18.79
C GLU A 216 -22.60 16.25 17.29
N GLY A 217 -22.40 15.02 16.80
CA GLY A 217 -22.65 14.64 15.40
C GLY A 217 -21.71 15.30 14.40
N ALA A 218 -20.55 15.83 14.84
CA ALA A 218 -19.60 16.49 13.94
C ALA A 218 -19.12 15.56 12.85
N ALA A 219 -19.13 16.06 11.60
CA ALA A 219 -18.52 15.44 10.43
C ALA A 219 -17.64 16.48 9.73
N PHE A 220 -16.38 16.16 9.50
CA PHE A 220 -15.43 17.11 8.90
C PHE A 220 -14.26 16.39 8.23
N ALA A 221 -13.55 17.13 7.40
CA ALA A 221 -12.31 16.66 6.78
C ALA A 221 -11.20 17.68 6.98
N LEU A 222 -9.98 17.20 7.06
CA LEU A 222 -8.76 18.01 7.06
C LEU A 222 -7.94 17.66 5.83
N VAL A 223 -7.49 18.67 5.08
CA VAL A 223 -6.59 18.55 3.92
C VAL A 223 -5.29 19.28 4.21
N TYR A 224 -4.16 18.64 3.92
CA TYR A 224 -2.86 19.28 4.12
C TYR A 224 -2.54 20.25 2.99
N SER A 225 -2.27 21.51 3.34
CA SER A 225 -2.02 22.60 2.40
C SER A 225 -0.54 23.03 2.32
N GLY A 226 0.33 22.35 3.04
CA GLY A 226 1.75 22.67 3.17
C GLY A 226 2.11 23.28 4.54
N SER A 227 3.41 23.39 4.85
CA SER A 227 3.93 23.76 6.17
C SER A 227 3.53 25.16 6.65
N THR A 228 3.18 26.07 5.74
CA THR A 228 2.80 27.45 6.11
C THR A 228 1.51 27.49 6.92
N TYR A 229 0.46 26.81 6.44
CA TYR A 229 -0.88 26.79 7.06
C TYR A 229 -1.24 25.44 7.67
N GLY A 230 -0.54 24.38 7.30
CA GLY A 230 -0.77 23.03 7.81
C GLY A 230 -2.02 22.38 7.24
N TRP A 231 -2.71 21.66 8.10
CA TRP A 231 -3.99 21.02 7.81
C TRP A 231 -5.12 22.05 7.84
N LYS A 232 -5.92 22.09 6.80
CA LYS A 232 -7.06 23.01 6.66
C LYS A 232 -8.37 22.24 6.74
N LEU A 233 -9.37 22.82 7.40
CA LEU A 233 -10.74 22.29 7.38
C LEU A 233 -11.30 22.42 5.97
N LEU A 234 -11.67 21.30 5.39
CA LEU A 234 -12.26 21.24 4.06
C LEU A 234 -13.77 21.51 4.10
N GLU A 235 -14.45 21.00 5.13
CA GLU A 235 -15.89 21.16 5.37
C GLU A 235 -16.06 21.70 6.81
N LYS A 236 -17.00 22.65 6.99
CA LYS A 236 -17.32 23.27 8.30
C LYS A 236 -18.81 23.10 8.60
#